data_f6d91b3bd943ab6a1bebdca0039f0ac8
#
_entry.id   f6d91b3bd943ab6a1bebdca0039f0ac8
#
_cell.length_a   1.000
_cell.length_b   1.000
_cell.length_c   1.000
_cell.angle_alpha   90.00
_cell.angle_beta   90.00
_cell.angle_gamma   90.00
#
_symmetry.space_group_name_H-M   'P 1'
#
loop_
_entity.id
_entity.type
_entity.pdbx_description
1 polymer ?
#
loop_
_entity_poly.entity_id
_entity_poly.type
_entity_poly.pdbx_seq_one_letter_code
_entity_poly.pdbx_strand_id
1 'polypeptide(L)'
;MLHCLSLLYICFCIQAATASDASAAHWWQTLPDGCRVFIDAPPQISDKSVLVIYATPNGNTIEQTLGAAPPDAAAWRFDIQHVAAQVQRTRQLQPDTHLALAVIEAPRLSWPAYLAAHPAAPQFIRRLIEHLRSQTRAQQVIVCGHSGGGAFLLRCIHPAPVPAAITRFVFLDASYSWDNQLHSQPMLQWLQSGSQNRLIAVAYDDRAVELNGRPVISDDGGTWRASERMIVGLGGAAEFTEQQLGPVRHLSSQTGRVQLLLHTNPQNRILHTALVGDMNGLICSLAADPAAADNWQRLLQPRDYSALIPPAPRQAQPAAAIAAADQQPPVP
;
A
#
# COMPACT_ATOMS: atom_id res chain seq x y z
N MET A 1 -26.43 -42.46 3.18
CA MET A 1 -26.61 -41.09 2.71
C MET A 1 -25.25 -40.50 2.45
N LEU A 2 -24.81 -40.57 1.17
CA LEU A 2 -23.53 -40.00 0.74
C LEU A 2 -23.75 -38.50 0.45
N HIS A 3 -23.03 -37.62 1.17
CA HIS A 3 -22.96 -36.19 0.82
C HIS A 3 -21.83 -36.01 -0.20
N CYS A 4 -22.21 -35.71 -1.42
CA CYS A 4 -21.32 -35.31 -2.51
C CYS A 4 -20.81 -33.90 -2.20
N LEU A 5 -19.52 -33.75 -1.85
CA LEU A 5 -18.84 -32.45 -1.82
C LEU A 5 -18.52 -32.07 -3.28
N SER A 6 -19.29 -31.12 -3.81
CA SER A 6 -19.00 -30.50 -5.10
C SER A 6 -17.82 -29.57 -4.93
N LEU A 7 -16.62 -30.01 -5.34
CA LEU A 7 -15.48 -29.13 -5.56
C LEU A 7 -15.78 -28.24 -6.79
N LEU A 8 -16.16 -26.99 -6.55
CA LEU A 8 -16.19 -25.98 -7.60
C LEU A 8 -14.74 -25.66 -8.02
N TYR A 9 -14.29 -26.28 -9.10
CA TYR A 9 -13.10 -25.83 -9.84
C TYR A 9 -13.45 -24.51 -10.52
N ILE A 10 -12.97 -23.38 -9.96
CA ILE A 10 -13.01 -22.09 -10.63
C ILE A 10 -11.90 -22.12 -11.68
N CYS A 11 -12.28 -22.42 -12.91
CA CYS A 11 -11.41 -22.35 -14.08
C CYS A 11 -11.19 -20.85 -14.38
N PHE A 12 -9.97 -20.34 -14.17
CA PHE A 12 -9.58 -19.02 -14.66
C PHE A 12 -9.47 -19.10 -16.19
N CYS A 13 -10.43 -18.53 -16.90
CA CYS A 13 -10.29 -18.33 -18.34
C CYS A 13 -9.23 -17.24 -18.58
N ILE A 14 -8.03 -17.67 -18.94
CA ILE A 14 -6.92 -16.81 -19.38
C ILE A 14 -7.16 -16.52 -20.86
N GLN A 15 -7.49 -15.30 -21.22
CA GLN A 15 -7.29 -14.86 -22.59
C GLN A 15 -5.78 -14.63 -22.79
N ALA A 16 -5.14 -15.51 -23.53
CA ALA A 16 -3.75 -15.38 -23.91
C ALA A 16 -3.60 -14.16 -24.84
N ALA A 17 -2.94 -13.11 -24.37
CA ALA A 17 -2.47 -12.04 -25.23
C ALA A 17 -1.28 -12.55 -26.05
N THR A 18 -1.35 -12.38 -27.37
CA THR A 18 -0.30 -12.73 -28.31
C THR A 18 0.96 -11.90 -28.03
N ALA A 19 2.10 -12.56 -27.96
CA ALA A 19 3.42 -11.96 -27.75
C ALA A 19 3.81 -11.03 -28.91
N SER A 20 4.01 -9.75 -28.63
CA SER A 20 4.91 -8.87 -29.40
C SER A 20 5.45 -7.75 -28.51
N ASP A 21 6.73 -7.53 -28.61
CA ASP A 21 7.60 -6.51 -28.00
C ASP A 21 8.19 -6.82 -26.61
N ALA A 22 9.54 -6.88 -26.63
CA ALA A 22 10.42 -7.07 -25.46
C ALA A 22 10.54 -5.84 -24.54
N SER A 23 9.61 -4.89 -24.58
CA SER A 23 9.46 -3.82 -23.61
C SER A 23 8.51 -4.26 -22.50
N ALA A 24 8.80 -3.91 -21.24
CA ALA A 24 8.08 -4.29 -20.03
C ALA A 24 6.65 -4.82 -20.27
N ALA A 25 6.42 -6.10 -20.00
CA ALA A 25 5.10 -6.68 -20.23
C ALA A 25 4.14 -6.14 -19.17
N HIS A 26 3.22 -5.28 -19.60
CA HIS A 26 2.09 -4.87 -18.76
C HIS A 26 0.80 -5.47 -19.31
N TRP A 27 -0.07 -5.93 -18.40
CA TRP A 27 -1.37 -6.48 -18.78
C TRP A 27 -2.43 -6.23 -17.71
N TRP A 28 -3.68 -6.28 -18.13
CA TRP A 28 -4.86 -6.07 -17.32
C TRP A 28 -5.62 -7.36 -17.10
N GLN A 29 -6.21 -7.50 -15.92
CA GLN A 29 -7.10 -8.60 -15.58
C GLN A 29 -8.32 -8.06 -14.85
N THR A 30 -9.49 -8.64 -15.14
CA THR A 30 -10.68 -8.48 -14.31
C THR A 30 -11.01 -9.85 -13.72
N LEU A 31 -11.08 -9.92 -12.42
CA LEU A 31 -11.34 -11.16 -11.70
C LEU A 31 -12.85 -11.43 -11.63
N PRO A 32 -13.28 -12.69 -11.39
CA PRO A 32 -14.71 -13.06 -11.39
C PRO A 32 -15.57 -12.30 -10.38
N ASP A 33 -14.98 -11.80 -9.31
CA ASP A 33 -15.61 -10.99 -8.26
C ASP A 33 -15.66 -9.49 -8.57
N GLY A 34 -15.16 -9.09 -9.75
CA GLY A 34 -15.13 -7.72 -10.23
C GLY A 34 -13.91 -6.90 -9.78
N CYS A 35 -12.98 -7.48 -9.03
CA CYS A 35 -11.69 -6.81 -8.76
C CYS A 35 -10.90 -6.66 -10.08
N ARG A 36 -10.25 -5.50 -10.24
CA ARG A 36 -9.37 -5.24 -11.39
C ARG A 36 -7.91 -5.32 -10.94
N VAL A 37 -7.06 -5.76 -11.83
CA VAL A 37 -5.61 -5.84 -11.60
C VAL A 37 -4.88 -5.31 -12.84
N PHE A 38 -3.90 -4.45 -12.60
CA PHE A 38 -2.88 -4.06 -13.57
C PHE A 38 -1.55 -4.64 -13.13
N ILE A 39 -0.83 -5.27 -14.02
CA ILE A 39 0.49 -5.84 -13.75
C ILE A 39 1.51 -5.22 -14.70
N ASP A 40 2.62 -4.78 -14.13
CA ASP A 40 3.81 -4.30 -14.83
C ASP A 40 5.02 -5.11 -14.34
N ALA A 41 5.46 -6.05 -15.15
CA ALA A 41 6.59 -6.92 -14.83
C ALA A 41 7.71 -6.74 -15.86
N PRO A 42 8.96 -6.52 -15.41
CA PRO A 42 10.09 -6.50 -16.30
C PRO A 42 10.27 -7.86 -17.00
N PRO A 43 10.79 -7.92 -18.24
CA PRO A 43 10.87 -9.16 -19.02
C PRO A 43 11.93 -10.14 -18.50
N GLN A 44 12.92 -9.65 -17.76
CA GLN A 44 14.00 -10.48 -17.22
C GLN A 44 13.65 -10.97 -15.82
N ILE A 45 13.99 -12.20 -15.50
CA ILE A 45 13.83 -12.80 -14.18
C ILE A 45 15.20 -12.90 -13.55
N SER A 46 15.31 -12.51 -12.29
CA SER A 46 16.52 -12.67 -11.49
C SER A 46 16.22 -13.45 -10.21
N ASP A 47 17.27 -13.94 -9.56
CA ASP A 47 17.17 -14.61 -8.27
C ASP A 47 16.68 -13.67 -7.14
N LYS A 48 16.59 -12.36 -7.42
CA LYS A 48 16.04 -11.35 -6.53
C LYS A 48 14.77 -10.76 -7.12
N SER A 49 13.75 -11.59 -7.34
CA SER A 49 12.46 -11.14 -7.87
C SER A 49 11.47 -10.81 -6.76
N VAL A 50 10.94 -9.60 -6.79
CA VAL A 50 10.01 -9.05 -5.81
C VAL A 50 8.76 -8.56 -6.52
N LEU A 51 7.58 -8.93 -6.01
CA LEU A 51 6.30 -8.39 -6.44
C LEU A 51 5.81 -7.35 -5.43
N VAL A 52 5.57 -6.14 -5.88
CA VAL A 52 4.85 -5.12 -5.12
C VAL A 52 3.37 -5.23 -5.47
N ILE A 53 2.52 -5.57 -4.51
CA ILE A 53 1.06 -5.50 -4.64
C ILE A 53 0.61 -4.19 -3.98
N TYR A 54 0.02 -3.32 -4.78
CA TYR A 54 -0.47 -2.02 -4.30
C TYR A 54 -2.00 -1.98 -4.33
N ALA A 55 -2.63 -1.92 -3.15
CA ALA A 55 -4.07 -1.78 -3.00
C ALA A 55 -4.49 -0.31 -3.15
N THR A 56 -5.38 -0.02 -4.10
CA THR A 56 -5.84 1.34 -4.38
C THR A 56 -6.57 1.95 -3.18
N PRO A 57 -6.48 3.28 -2.97
CA PRO A 57 -7.28 3.96 -1.96
C PRO A 57 -8.76 4.04 -2.38
N ASN A 58 -9.62 4.34 -1.41
CA ASN A 58 -11.03 4.53 -1.68
C ASN A 58 -11.28 5.63 -2.72
N GLY A 59 -12.18 5.35 -3.66
CA GLY A 59 -12.59 6.28 -4.70
C GLY A 59 -11.58 6.54 -5.81
N ASN A 60 -10.44 5.83 -5.85
CA ASN A 60 -9.46 5.93 -6.92
C ASN A 60 -9.44 4.67 -7.78
N THR A 61 -9.36 4.88 -9.09
CA THR A 61 -9.12 3.80 -10.04
C THR A 61 -7.63 3.42 -10.10
N ILE A 62 -7.33 2.28 -10.74
CA ILE A 62 -5.94 1.89 -11.03
C ILE A 62 -5.23 2.97 -11.84
N GLU A 63 -5.88 3.52 -12.88
CA GLU A 63 -5.31 4.54 -13.76
C GLU A 63 -4.92 5.80 -12.97
N GLN A 64 -5.79 6.26 -12.07
CA GLN A 64 -5.51 7.38 -11.17
C GLN A 64 -4.36 7.06 -10.21
N THR A 65 -4.32 5.85 -9.67
CA THR A 65 -3.26 5.38 -8.75
C THR A 65 -1.90 5.28 -9.45
N LEU A 66 -1.87 4.83 -10.69
CA LEU A 66 -0.65 4.78 -11.51
C LEU A 66 -0.15 6.19 -11.89
N GLY A 67 -1.02 7.20 -11.91
CA GLY A 67 -0.71 8.52 -12.45
C GLY A 67 -0.79 8.56 -13.99
N ALA A 68 -1.52 7.62 -14.60
CA ALA A 68 -1.67 7.51 -16.05
C ALA A 68 -2.85 8.35 -16.55
N ALA A 69 -2.71 9.68 -16.50
CA ALA A 69 -3.74 10.59 -16.96
C ALA A 69 -3.95 10.49 -18.47
N PRO A 70 -5.19 10.38 -18.97
CA PRO A 70 -5.47 10.60 -20.39
C PRO A 70 -5.18 12.06 -20.78
N PRO A 71 -4.88 12.34 -22.06
CA PRO A 71 -4.43 13.66 -22.51
C PRO A 71 -5.36 14.84 -22.16
N ASP A 72 -6.64 14.56 -22.02
CA ASP A 72 -7.72 15.51 -21.70
C ASP A 72 -8.19 15.47 -20.23
N ALA A 73 -7.58 14.62 -19.40
CA ALA A 73 -8.00 14.48 -18.02
C ALA A 73 -7.47 15.61 -17.15
N ALA A 74 -8.35 16.54 -16.83
CA ALA A 74 -8.13 17.59 -15.86
C ALA A 74 -8.30 17.13 -14.40
N ALA A 75 -8.19 15.83 -14.12
CA ALA A 75 -8.55 15.29 -12.83
C ALA A 75 -7.35 15.26 -11.88
N TRP A 76 -7.39 16.04 -10.80
CA TRP A 76 -6.38 16.11 -9.74
C TRP A 76 -6.00 14.73 -9.16
N ARG A 77 -6.91 13.74 -9.23
CA ARG A 77 -6.67 12.38 -8.73
C ARG A 77 -5.52 11.66 -9.43
N PHE A 78 -5.17 12.07 -10.66
CA PHE A 78 -4.02 11.51 -11.38
C PHE A 78 -2.68 12.09 -10.90
N ASP A 79 -2.69 13.22 -10.16
CA ASP A 79 -1.47 13.85 -9.61
C ASP A 79 -1.29 13.54 -8.11
N ILE A 80 -1.81 12.42 -7.61
CA ILE A 80 -1.64 12.06 -6.19
C ILE A 80 -0.49 11.09 -5.98
N GLN A 81 -0.59 9.89 -6.56
CA GLN A 81 0.21 8.74 -6.10
C GLN A 81 1.37 8.41 -7.04
N HIS A 82 1.16 8.51 -8.35
CA HIS A 82 2.17 8.19 -9.36
C HIS A 82 2.93 6.88 -9.10
N VAL A 83 2.19 5.82 -8.71
CA VAL A 83 2.81 4.55 -8.26
C VAL A 83 3.71 3.96 -9.35
N ALA A 84 3.34 4.10 -10.63
CA ALA A 84 4.17 3.65 -11.75
C ALA A 84 5.54 4.35 -11.77
N ALA A 85 5.55 5.69 -11.65
CA ALA A 85 6.78 6.48 -11.63
C ALA A 85 7.64 6.18 -10.39
N GLN A 86 7.03 6.01 -9.23
CA GLN A 86 7.73 5.66 -7.99
C GLN A 86 8.36 4.27 -8.06
N VAL A 87 7.67 3.28 -8.60
CA VAL A 87 8.21 1.92 -8.81
C VAL A 87 9.32 1.94 -9.85
N GLN A 88 9.16 2.68 -10.95
CA GLN A 88 10.22 2.85 -11.94
C GLN A 88 11.47 3.51 -11.34
N ARG A 89 11.30 4.52 -10.48
CA ARG A 89 12.41 5.11 -9.73
C ARG A 89 13.08 4.09 -8.80
N THR A 90 12.29 3.28 -8.12
CA THR A 90 12.84 2.21 -7.26
C THR A 90 13.64 1.20 -8.07
N ARG A 91 13.21 0.82 -9.27
CA ARG A 91 13.99 -0.04 -10.20
C ARG A 91 15.34 0.58 -10.55
N GLN A 92 15.39 1.89 -10.81
CA GLN A 92 16.65 2.61 -11.07
C GLN A 92 17.58 2.62 -9.86
N LEU A 93 17.04 2.71 -8.65
CA LEU A 93 17.82 2.70 -7.41
C LEU A 93 18.30 1.30 -6.99
N GLN A 94 17.63 0.26 -7.48
CA GLN A 94 17.90 -1.14 -7.15
C GLN A 94 18.01 -2.01 -8.43
N PRO A 95 18.99 -1.77 -9.31
CA PRO A 95 19.06 -2.40 -10.62
C PRO A 95 19.21 -3.93 -10.54
N ASP A 96 19.74 -4.46 -9.44
CA ASP A 96 19.89 -5.90 -9.21
C ASP A 96 18.63 -6.59 -8.71
N THR A 97 17.57 -5.81 -8.41
CA THR A 97 16.29 -6.34 -7.94
C THR A 97 15.26 -6.32 -9.07
N HIS A 98 14.71 -7.48 -9.37
CA HIS A 98 13.64 -7.62 -10.34
C HIS A 98 12.32 -7.25 -9.70
N LEU A 99 11.89 -5.99 -9.84
CA LEU A 99 10.71 -5.46 -9.18
C LEU A 99 9.51 -5.46 -10.13
N ALA A 100 8.55 -6.34 -9.91
CA ALA A 100 7.24 -6.32 -10.56
C ALA A 100 6.23 -5.51 -9.73
N LEU A 101 5.26 -4.87 -10.38
CA LEU A 101 4.16 -4.14 -9.75
C LEU A 101 2.83 -4.79 -10.12
N ALA A 102 1.96 -5.01 -9.16
CA ALA A 102 0.55 -5.28 -9.36
C ALA A 102 -0.28 -4.24 -8.61
N VAL A 103 -1.05 -3.42 -9.31
CA VAL A 103 -2.02 -2.51 -8.70
C VAL A 103 -3.39 -3.17 -8.72
N ILE A 104 -4.02 -3.26 -7.56
CA ILE A 104 -5.28 -3.97 -7.37
C ILE A 104 -6.38 -3.01 -6.92
N GLU A 105 -7.54 -3.12 -7.55
CA GLU A 105 -8.71 -2.26 -7.33
C GLU A 105 -9.91 -3.10 -6.91
N ALA A 106 -10.55 -2.72 -5.81
CA ALA A 106 -11.78 -3.35 -5.36
C ALA A 106 -12.98 -2.88 -6.19
N PRO A 107 -14.02 -3.72 -6.36
CA PRO A 107 -15.31 -3.28 -6.89
C PRO A 107 -15.84 -2.06 -6.11
N ARG A 108 -16.50 -1.14 -6.83
CA ARG A 108 -16.98 0.14 -6.28
C ARG A 108 -15.88 1.01 -5.67
N LEU A 109 -14.62 0.79 -6.04
CA LEU A 109 -13.46 1.57 -5.59
C LEU A 109 -13.31 1.61 -4.06
N SER A 110 -13.68 0.55 -3.34
CA SER A 110 -13.60 0.52 -1.87
C SER A 110 -13.28 -0.86 -1.32
N TRP A 111 -12.07 -1.04 -0.82
CA TRP A 111 -11.65 -2.26 -0.11
C TRP A 111 -12.46 -2.50 1.17
N PRO A 112 -12.70 -1.50 2.05
CA PRO A 112 -13.55 -1.70 3.23
C PRO A 112 -14.95 -2.23 2.86
N ALA A 113 -15.62 -1.61 1.90
CA ALA A 113 -16.95 -2.02 1.47
C ALA A 113 -16.96 -3.43 0.83
N TYR A 114 -15.94 -3.74 0.00
CA TYR A 114 -15.78 -5.07 -0.59
C TYR A 114 -15.60 -6.14 0.50
N LEU A 115 -14.72 -5.90 1.45
CA LEU A 115 -14.40 -6.86 2.52
C LEU A 115 -15.56 -7.09 3.47
N ALA A 116 -16.34 -6.05 3.77
CA ALA A 116 -17.55 -6.16 4.58
C ALA A 116 -18.65 -7.01 3.90
N ALA A 117 -18.77 -6.89 2.57
CA ALA A 117 -19.76 -7.64 1.79
C ALA A 117 -19.34 -9.10 1.48
N HIS A 118 -18.06 -9.47 1.68
CA HIS A 118 -17.52 -10.76 1.26
C HIS A 118 -16.81 -11.48 2.42
N PRO A 119 -17.53 -12.26 3.25
CA PRO A 119 -16.91 -12.99 4.37
C PRO A 119 -15.78 -13.95 3.95
N ALA A 120 -15.82 -14.47 2.72
CA ALA A 120 -14.78 -15.33 2.16
C ALA A 120 -13.56 -14.56 1.60
N ALA A 121 -13.52 -13.22 1.73
CA ALA A 121 -12.43 -12.40 1.22
C ALA A 121 -11.02 -12.83 1.68
N PRO A 122 -10.78 -13.31 2.92
CA PRO A 122 -9.44 -13.75 3.32
C PRO A 122 -8.88 -14.86 2.43
N GLN A 123 -9.70 -15.83 2.06
CA GLN A 123 -9.30 -16.92 1.15
C GLN A 123 -9.09 -16.43 -0.27
N PHE A 124 -9.93 -15.51 -0.74
CA PHE A 124 -9.76 -14.87 -2.04
C PHE A 124 -8.43 -14.10 -2.10
N ILE A 125 -8.13 -13.25 -1.10
CA ILE A 125 -6.90 -12.47 -1.04
C ILE A 125 -5.66 -13.37 -1.09
N ARG A 126 -5.67 -14.49 -0.36
CA ARG A 126 -4.56 -15.45 -0.39
C ARG A 126 -4.34 -16.04 -1.78
N ARG A 127 -5.42 -16.49 -2.43
CA ARG A 127 -5.35 -17.01 -3.79
C ARG A 127 -4.90 -15.93 -4.79
N LEU A 128 -5.36 -14.70 -4.63
CA LEU A 128 -4.93 -13.58 -5.45
C LEU A 128 -3.42 -13.31 -5.31
N ILE A 129 -2.91 -13.24 -4.09
CA ILE A 129 -1.49 -13.02 -3.85
C ILE A 129 -0.65 -14.13 -4.49
N GLU A 130 -1.03 -15.39 -4.30
CA GLU A 130 -0.30 -16.53 -4.85
C GLU A 130 -0.40 -16.56 -6.39
N HIS A 131 -1.56 -16.24 -6.95
CA HIS A 131 -1.75 -16.13 -8.40
C HIS A 131 -0.83 -15.06 -9.00
N LEU A 132 -0.82 -13.84 -8.44
CA LEU A 132 0.02 -12.74 -8.91
C LEU A 132 1.51 -13.06 -8.75
N ARG A 133 1.88 -13.67 -7.62
CA ARG A 133 3.24 -14.13 -7.36
C ARG A 133 3.70 -15.15 -8.41
N SER A 134 2.86 -16.11 -8.74
CA SER A 134 3.14 -17.13 -9.75
C SER A 134 3.28 -16.51 -11.15
N GLN A 135 2.39 -15.60 -11.54
CA GLN A 135 2.45 -14.93 -12.84
C GLN A 135 3.72 -14.10 -13.03
N THR A 136 4.17 -13.42 -11.98
CA THR A 136 5.38 -12.58 -12.00
C THR A 136 6.63 -13.37 -11.64
N ARG A 137 6.51 -14.65 -11.28
CA ARG A 137 7.59 -15.52 -10.78
C ARG A 137 8.36 -14.89 -9.61
N ALA A 138 7.69 -14.09 -8.81
CA ALA A 138 8.31 -13.42 -7.68
C ALA A 138 8.60 -14.39 -6.54
N GLN A 139 9.75 -14.23 -5.92
CA GLN A 139 10.14 -15.00 -4.72
C GLN A 139 9.58 -14.34 -3.46
N GLN A 140 9.50 -13.02 -3.45
CA GLN A 140 9.04 -12.22 -2.33
C GLN A 140 7.89 -11.32 -2.75
N VAL A 141 7.00 -11.03 -1.80
CA VAL A 141 5.86 -10.13 -2.00
C VAL A 141 5.92 -9.00 -0.97
N ILE A 142 5.81 -7.78 -1.47
CA ILE A 142 5.58 -6.57 -0.66
C ILE A 142 4.13 -6.16 -0.86
N VAL A 143 3.37 -6.02 0.22
CA VAL A 143 1.97 -5.57 0.14
C VAL A 143 1.90 -4.13 0.64
N CYS A 144 1.48 -3.24 -0.25
CA CYS A 144 1.38 -1.81 0.00
C CYS A 144 -0.07 -1.35 -0.13
N GLY A 145 -0.42 -0.28 0.57
CA GLY A 145 -1.71 0.39 0.38
C GLY A 145 -1.70 1.80 0.92
N HIS A 146 -2.48 2.67 0.29
CA HIS A 146 -2.76 4.01 0.76
C HIS A 146 -4.23 4.10 1.19
N SER A 147 -4.52 4.88 2.25
CA SER A 147 -5.91 5.15 2.66
C SER A 147 -6.73 3.85 2.85
N GLY A 148 -7.89 3.76 2.23
CA GLY A 148 -8.75 2.57 2.24
C GLY A 148 -8.09 1.27 1.77
N GLY A 149 -6.98 1.35 1.02
CA GLY A 149 -6.16 0.19 0.66
C GLY A 149 -5.59 -0.56 1.86
N GLY A 150 -5.44 0.12 3.00
CA GLY A 150 -5.00 -0.50 4.26
C GLY A 150 -5.89 -1.63 4.75
N ALA A 151 -7.19 -1.59 4.44
CA ALA A 151 -8.11 -2.68 4.78
C ALA A 151 -7.71 -4.01 4.10
N PHE A 152 -7.20 -3.97 2.86
CA PHE A 152 -6.66 -5.14 2.19
C PHE A 152 -5.46 -5.72 2.97
N LEU A 153 -4.53 -4.86 3.40
CA LEU A 153 -3.35 -5.25 4.18
C LEU A 153 -3.75 -5.92 5.50
N LEU A 154 -4.67 -5.31 6.24
CA LEU A 154 -5.15 -5.86 7.51
C LEU A 154 -5.84 -7.21 7.31
N ARG A 155 -6.50 -7.41 6.19
CA ARG A 155 -7.12 -8.69 5.85
C ARG A 155 -6.11 -9.78 5.47
N CYS A 156 -4.90 -9.40 5.04
CA CYS A 156 -3.78 -10.33 4.91
C CYS A 156 -3.24 -10.82 6.26
N ILE A 157 -3.39 -10.00 7.32
CA ILE A 157 -2.87 -10.27 8.66
C ILE A 157 -3.84 -11.12 9.47
N HIS A 158 -5.14 -10.83 9.39
CA HIS A 158 -6.20 -11.51 10.15
C HIS A 158 -7.42 -11.81 9.25
N PRO A 159 -8.16 -12.92 9.42
CA PRO A 159 -8.15 -13.91 10.54
C PRO A 159 -7.23 -15.11 10.33
N ALA A 160 -6.46 -15.17 9.31
CA ALA A 160 -5.66 -16.37 9.02
C ALA A 160 -4.16 -16.00 9.01
N PRO A 161 -3.22 -16.98 9.14
CA PRO A 161 -1.79 -16.71 9.15
C PRO A 161 -1.34 -15.94 7.90
N VAL A 162 -0.42 -15.01 8.03
CA VAL A 162 0.12 -14.24 6.90
C VAL A 162 0.74 -15.20 5.86
N PRO A 163 0.45 -15.05 4.56
CA PRO A 163 1.11 -15.85 3.51
C PRO A 163 2.63 -15.75 3.59
N ALA A 164 3.31 -16.90 3.57
CA ALA A 164 4.77 -16.97 3.76
C ALA A 164 5.59 -16.19 2.71
N ALA A 165 5.03 -15.98 1.52
CA ALA A 165 5.68 -15.21 0.47
C ALA A 165 5.72 -13.70 0.78
N ILE A 166 4.85 -13.19 1.65
CA ILE A 166 4.85 -11.79 2.05
C ILE A 166 6.05 -11.54 2.97
N THR A 167 6.94 -10.65 2.55
CA THR A 167 8.11 -10.24 3.31
C THR A 167 8.02 -8.81 3.81
N ARG A 168 7.03 -8.02 3.32
CA ARG A 168 6.88 -6.64 3.77
C ARG A 168 5.43 -6.18 3.69
N PHE A 169 4.99 -5.45 4.74
CA PHE A 169 3.79 -4.64 4.74
C PHE A 169 4.15 -3.17 4.77
N VAL A 170 3.48 -2.37 3.92
CA VAL A 170 3.69 -0.92 3.81
C VAL A 170 2.35 -0.21 3.89
N PHE A 171 2.08 0.44 5.02
CA PHE A 171 0.90 1.28 5.24
C PHE A 171 1.28 2.74 4.95
N LEU A 172 0.79 3.29 3.85
CA LEU A 172 0.98 4.69 3.49
C LEU A 172 -0.27 5.47 3.89
N ASP A 173 -0.27 6.01 5.09
CA ASP A 173 -1.43 6.65 5.73
C ASP A 173 -2.69 5.79 5.61
N ALA A 174 -2.57 4.51 6.00
CA ALA A 174 -3.54 3.46 5.68
C ALA A 174 -3.86 2.53 6.87
N SER A 175 -3.36 2.84 8.06
CA SER A 175 -3.49 1.97 9.25
C SER A 175 -4.75 2.18 10.07
N TYR A 176 -5.73 2.96 9.59
CA TYR A 176 -6.93 3.41 10.32
C TYR A 176 -7.58 2.34 11.21
N SER A 177 -7.82 1.17 10.64
CA SER A 177 -8.53 0.07 11.30
C SER A 177 -7.58 -0.92 12.02
N TRP A 178 -6.37 -0.51 12.36
CA TRP A 178 -5.50 -1.34 13.20
C TRP A 178 -6.12 -1.56 14.57
N ASP A 179 -6.28 -2.83 14.93
CA ASP A 179 -6.80 -3.30 16.22
C ASP A 179 -5.76 -4.24 16.85
N ASN A 180 -5.34 -3.94 18.08
CA ASN A 180 -4.33 -4.72 18.77
C ASN A 180 -4.78 -6.15 19.08
N GLN A 181 -6.07 -6.37 19.33
CA GLN A 181 -6.60 -7.70 19.62
C GLN A 181 -6.57 -8.61 18.39
N LEU A 182 -6.81 -8.02 17.21
CA LEU A 182 -6.88 -8.76 15.95
C LEU A 182 -5.53 -8.89 15.25
N HIS A 183 -4.69 -7.85 15.31
CA HIS A 183 -3.55 -7.73 14.39
C HIS A 183 -2.19 -7.90 15.08
N SER A 184 -2.05 -7.56 16.38
CA SER A 184 -0.74 -7.53 17.02
C SER A 184 -0.09 -8.91 17.10
N GLN A 185 -0.79 -9.91 17.62
CA GLN A 185 -0.24 -11.26 17.77
C GLN A 185 0.09 -11.93 16.42
N PRO A 186 -0.80 -11.90 15.40
CA PRO A 186 -0.45 -12.41 14.07
C PRO A 186 0.74 -11.67 13.43
N MET A 187 0.84 -10.36 13.61
CA MET A 187 1.97 -9.56 13.10
C MET A 187 3.28 -9.93 13.80
N LEU A 188 3.30 -10.08 15.12
CA LEU A 188 4.49 -10.50 15.87
C LEU A 188 4.96 -11.89 15.46
N GLN A 189 4.03 -12.85 15.31
CA GLN A 189 4.33 -14.21 14.83
C GLN A 189 4.93 -14.17 13.43
N TRP A 190 4.35 -13.38 12.53
CA TRP A 190 4.88 -13.22 11.18
C TRP A 190 6.26 -12.55 11.18
N LEU A 191 6.47 -11.48 11.96
CA LEU A 191 7.78 -10.85 12.10
C LEU A 191 8.84 -11.84 12.61
N GLN A 192 8.47 -12.75 13.51
CA GLN A 192 9.37 -13.77 14.05
C GLN A 192 9.66 -14.91 13.07
N SER A 193 8.73 -15.21 12.16
CA SER A 193 8.83 -16.33 11.22
C SER A 193 9.88 -16.15 10.13
N GLY A 194 10.34 -14.91 9.87
CA GLY A 194 11.34 -14.64 8.83
C GLY A 194 12.20 -13.42 9.14
N SER A 195 13.51 -13.53 8.97
CA SER A 195 14.47 -12.43 9.20
C SER A 195 14.28 -11.26 8.22
N GLN A 196 13.68 -11.51 7.06
CA GLN A 196 13.41 -10.52 6.03
C GLN A 196 12.05 -9.81 6.21
N ASN A 197 11.20 -10.26 7.14
CA ASN A 197 9.87 -9.69 7.34
C ASN A 197 9.97 -8.29 7.93
N ARG A 198 9.25 -7.33 7.32
CA ARG A 198 9.28 -5.90 7.66
C ARG A 198 7.88 -5.30 7.71
N LEU A 199 7.59 -4.53 8.73
CA LEU A 199 6.41 -3.68 8.82
C LEU A 199 6.83 -2.21 8.73
N ILE A 200 6.24 -1.47 7.81
CA ILE A 200 6.47 -0.04 7.63
C ILE A 200 5.12 0.67 7.68
N ALA A 201 5.03 1.73 8.47
CA ALA A 201 3.87 2.61 8.46
C ALA A 201 4.34 4.08 8.38
N VAL A 202 3.79 4.80 7.42
CA VAL A 202 3.97 6.24 7.26
C VAL A 202 2.63 6.89 7.56
N ALA A 203 2.59 7.81 8.51
CA ALA A 203 1.38 8.49 8.94
C ALA A 203 1.67 9.96 9.29
N TYR A 204 0.63 10.75 9.51
CA TYR A 204 0.77 12.12 10.00
C TYR A 204 -0.17 12.38 11.17
N ASP A 205 0.11 13.40 11.96
CA ASP A 205 -0.77 13.85 13.03
C ASP A 205 -1.99 14.56 12.41
N ASP A 206 -3.09 13.80 12.33
CA ASP A 206 -4.37 14.21 11.78
C ASP A 206 -5.37 14.68 12.85
N ARG A 207 -4.99 14.62 14.13
CA ARG A 207 -5.88 14.84 15.29
C ARG A 207 -6.44 16.26 15.40
N ALA A 208 -5.69 17.25 14.93
CA ALA A 208 -6.09 18.65 14.96
C ALA A 208 -6.38 19.21 13.55
N VAL A 209 -6.50 18.33 12.56
CA VAL A 209 -6.77 18.73 11.18
C VAL A 209 -8.25 18.94 10.97
N GLU A 210 -8.60 20.09 10.39
CA GLU A 210 -9.97 20.45 10.05
C GLU A 210 -10.13 20.72 8.56
N LEU A 211 -11.31 20.43 8.06
CA LEU A 211 -11.77 20.82 6.74
C LEU A 211 -13.11 21.51 6.85
N ASN A 212 -13.22 22.74 6.33
CA ASN A 212 -14.45 23.54 6.42
C ASN A 212 -14.97 23.65 7.88
N GLY A 213 -14.08 23.79 8.86
CA GLY A 213 -14.40 23.90 10.28
C GLY A 213 -14.89 22.61 10.93
N ARG A 214 -14.62 21.44 10.33
CA ARG A 214 -14.95 20.13 10.90
C ARG A 214 -13.70 19.26 10.98
N PRO A 215 -13.50 18.51 12.08
CA PRO A 215 -12.43 17.53 12.15
C PRO A 215 -12.50 16.55 10.98
N VAL A 216 -11.34 16.21 10.40
CA VAL A 216 -11.25 15.24 9.28
C VAL A 216 -11.34 13.79 9.75
N ILE A 217 -11.17 13.55 11.04
CA ILE A 217 -11.25 12.23 11.69
C ILE A 217 -12.13 12.30 12.94
N SER A 218 -12.63 11.15 13.38
CA SER A 218 -13.29 11.02 14.69
C SER A 218 -12.30 11.08 15.85
N ASP A 219 -12.82 11.22 17.08
CA ASP A 219 -11.99 11.31 18.30
C ASP A 219 -11.09 10.08 18.50
N ASP A 220 -11.51 8.91 18.05
CA ASP A 220 -10.77 7.65 18.14
C ASP A 220 -10.05 7.27 16.83
N GLY A 221 -10.33 7.98 15.74
CA GLY A 221 -9.86 7.69 14.39
C GLY A 221 -8.46 8.19 14.10
N GLY A 222 -8.09 8.05 12.83
CA GLY A 222 -6.85 8.55 12.27
C GLY A 222 -5.68 7.58 12.32
N THR A 223 -4.74 7.81 11.43
CA THR A 223 -3.56 6.96 11.29
C THR A 223 -2.49 7.24 12.34
N TRP A 224 -2.47 8.46 12.90
CA TRP A 224 -1.62 8.76 14.05
C TRP A 224 -1.97 7.86 15.25
N ARG A 225 -3.23 7.86 15.70
CA ARG A 225 -3.68 7.02 16.81
C ARG A 225 -3.54 5.53 16.52
N ALA A 226 -3.75 5.14 15.27
CA ALA A 226 -3.52 3.77 14.84
C ALA A 226 -2.05 3.37 14.99
N SER A 227 -1.13 4.28 14.66
CA SER A 227 0.31 4.05 14.84
C SER A 227 0.70 3.98 16.32
N GLU A 228 0.09 4.79 17.17
CA GLU A 228 0.25 4.67 18.64
C GLU A 228 -0.24 3.30 19.15
N ARG A 229 -1.38 2.81 18.65
CA ARG A 229 -1.84 1.44 18.94
C ARG A 229 -0.87 0.37 18.44
N MET A 230 -0.27 0.55 17.25
CA MET A 230 0.77 -0.35 16.74
C MET A 230 1.97 -0.43 17.68
N ILE A 231 2.49 0.72 18.16
CA ILE A 231 3.61 0.76 19.10
C ILE A 231 3.28 -0.07 20.35
N VAL A 232 2.11 0.15 20.94
CA VAL A 232 1.67 -0.58 22.14
C VAL A 232 1.53 -2.08 21.87
N GLY A 233 0.88 -2.45 20.76
CA GLY A 233 0.60 -3.85 20.41
C GLY A 233 1.83 -4.64 19.97
N LEU A 234 2.90 -3.97 19.53
CA LEU A 234 4.12 -4.59 19.04
C LEU A 234 5.28 -4.58 20.07
N GLY A 235 4.98 -4.37 21.34
CA GLY A 235 5.96 -4.48 22.43
C GLY A 235 6.08 -3.24 23.32
N GLY A 236 5.38 -2.15 22.96
CA GLY A 236 5.45 -0.88 23.69
C GLY A 236 6.66 -0.02 23.30
N ALA A 237 6.70 1.21 23.80
CA ALA A 237 7.71 2.19 23.43
C ALA A 237 9.16 1.77 23.75
N ALA A 238 9.36 0.93 24.78
CA ALA A 238 10.70 0.44 25.16
C ALA A 238 11.37 -0.43 24.10
N GLU A 239 10.59 -1.02 23.18
CA GLU A 239 11.09 -1.83 22.07
C GLU A 239 11.49 -0.99 20.84
N PHE A 240 11.32 0.33 20.91
CA PHE A 240 11.61 1.25 19.81
C PHE A 240 12.68 2.27 20.20
N THR A 241 13.58 2.51 19.26
CA THR A 241 14.42 3.72 19.28
C THR A 241 13.70 4.80 18.47
N GLU A 242 13.78 6.05 18.93
CA GLU A 242 13.18 7.19 18.23
C GLU A 242 14.27 8.16 17.79
N GLN A 243 14.18 8.60 16.53
CA GLN A 243 15.01 9.64 15.94
C GLN A 243 14.11 10.72 15.34
N GLN A 244 14.45 11.98 15.53
CA GLN A 244 13.76 13.10 14.89
C GLN A 244 14.38 13.41 13.53
N LEU A 245 13.55 13.35 12.46
CA LEU A 245 13.94 13.72 11.10
C LEU A 245 13.09 14.92 10.67
N GLY A 246 13.55 16.15 10.98
CA GLY A 246 12.74 17.34 10.75
C GLY A 246 11.38 17.23 11.46
N PRO A 247 10.24 17.34 10.74
CA PRO A 247 8.91 17.16 11.33
C PRO A 247 8.48 15.69 11.49
N VAL A 248 9.33 14.71 11.18
CA VAL A 248 8.99 13.29 11.24
C VAL A 248 9.65 12.63 12.45
N ARG A 249 8.86 11.99 13.30
CA ARG A 249 9.31 11.03 14.30
C ARG A 249 9.52 9.69 13.61
N HIS A 250 10.74 9.22 13.59
CA HIS A 250 11.11 7.92 13.08
C HIS A 250 11.31 6.94 14.24
N LEU A 251 10.41 6.01 14.41
CA LEU A 251 10.52 4.94 15.38
C LEU A 251 10.96 3.66 14.68
N SER A 252 12.04 3.08 15.17
CA SER A 252 12.59 1.82 14.66
C SER A 252 12.63 0.79 15.79
N SER A 253 12.08 -0.40 15.57
CA SER A 253 12.27 -1.50 16.52
C SER A 253 13.75 -1.86 16.65
N GLN A 254 14.16 -2.48 17.78
CA GLN A 254 15.55 -2.88 18.02
C GLN A 254 16.14 -3.74 16.88
N THR A 255 15.31 -4.51 16.21
CA THR A 255 15.72 -5.32 15.04
C THR A 255 15.70 -4.56 13.72
N GLY A 256 15.24 -3.30 13.69
CA GLY A 256 15.02 -2.52 12.47
C GLY A 256 13.87 -3.04 11.58
N ARG A 257 13.10 -4.05 12.03
CA ARG A 257 12.08 -4.69 11.20
C ARG A 257 10.71 -4.02 11.24
N VAL A 258 10.46 -3.19 12.25
CA VAL A 258 9.30 -2.30 12.30
C VAL A 258 9.79 -0.88 12.20
N GLN A 259 9.27 -0.12 11.25
CA GLN A 259 9.61 1.27 10.99
C GLN A 259 8.33 2.10 10.96
N LEU A 260 8.21 3.08 11.86
CA LEU A 260 7.06 3.98 11.90
C LEU A 260 7.55 5.41 11.66
N LEU A 261 7.06 6.05 10.61
CA LEU A 261 7.41 7.40 10.17
C LEU A 261 6.19 8.30 10.42
N LEU A 262 6.21 9.04 11.51
CA LEU A 262 5.08 9.81 12.00
C LEU A 262 5.35 11.32 11.84
N HIS A 263 4.77 11.93 10.80
CA HIS A 263 4.89 13.38 10.59
C HIS A 263 4.05 14.14 11.62
N THR A 264 4.68 14.99 12.44
CA THR A 264 4.04 15.70 13.56
C THR A 264 3.04 16.79 13.13
N ASN A 265 3.05 17.17 11.85
CA ASN A 265 2.10 18.09 11.23
C ASN A 265 1.85 19.42 12.00
N PRO A 266 2.89 20.18 12.33
CA PRO A 266 2.78 21.35 13.20
C PRO A 266 1.89 22.48 12.63
N GLN A 267 1.55 22.44 11.34
CA GLN A 267 0.65 23.39 10.69
C GLN A 267 -0.79 22.88 10.57
N ASN A 268 -1.11 21.71 11.11
CA ASN A 268 -2.43 21.06 11.02
C ASN A 268 -2.97 21.00 9.55
N ARG A 269 -2.09 20.69 8.61
CA ARG A 269 -2.45 20.58 7.18
C ARG A 269 -2.99 19.18 6.88
N ILE A 270 -3.83 19.07 5.85
CA ILE A 270 -4.20 17.77 5.29
C ILE A 270 -2.99 17.24 4.51
N LEU A 271 -2.31 16.23 5.06
CA LEU A 271 -1.12 15.62 4.47
C LEU A 271 -1.39 14.24 3.85
N HIS A 272 -2.61 13.76 3.93
CA HIS A 272 -3.01 12.42 3.49
C HIS A 272 -2.47 12.03 2.11
N THR A 273 -2.70 12.87 1.11
CA THR A 273 -2.20 12.66 -0.26
C THR A 273 -0.73 13.07 -0.43
N ALA A 274 -0.28 14.08 0.32
CA ALA A 274 1.10 14.56 0.24
C ALA A 274 2.12 13.53 0.73
N LEU A 275 1.79 12.72 1.74
CA LEU A 275 2.65 11.64 2.23
C LEU A 275 2.99 10.62 1.13
N VAL A 276 2.10 10.39 0.19
CA VAL A 276 2.30 9.45 -0.91
C VAL A 276 2.85 10.16 -2.14
N GLY A 277 2.30 11.33 -2.49
CA GLY A 277 2.61 12.02 -3.73
C GLY A 277 3.77 13.00 -3.65
N ASP A 278 3.90 13.79 -2.57
CA ASP A 278 4.94 14.81 -2.45
C ASP A 278 6.16 14.35 -1.66
N MET A 279 5.99 13.39 -0.78
CA MET A 279 7.06 12.73 -0.07
C MET A 279 7.43 11.41 -0.76
N ASN A 280 8.64 10.93 -0.54
CA ASN A 280 9.15 9.70 -1.16
C ASN A 280 8.79 8.44 -0.34
N GLY A 281 7.62 8.40 0.30
CA GLY A 281 7.22 7.37 1.26
C GLY A 281 7.22 5.95 0.66
N LEU A 282 6.68 5.77 -0.53
CA LEU A 282 6.69 4.48 -1.21
C LEU A 282 8.11 4.06 -1.60
N ILE A 283 8.89 4.97 -2.22
CA ILE A 283 10.27 4.69 -2.64
C ILE A 283 11.13 4.27 -1.44
N CYS A 284 11.07 5.03 -0.33
CA CYS A 284 11.77 4.69 0.90
C CYS A 284 11.32 3.33 1.47
N SER A 285 10.03 3.05 1.41
CA SER A 285 9.46 1.79 1.91
C SER A 285 9.82 0.58 1.04
N LEU A 286 10.10 0.79 -0.25
CA LEU A 286 10.53 -0.25 -1.18
C LEU A 286 12.05 -0.46 -1.21
N ALA A 287 12.84 0.37 -0.54
CA ALA A 287 14.29 0.24 -0.49
C ALA A 287 14.73 -1.18 -0.08
N ALA A 288 15.88 -1.62 -0.58
CA ALA A 288 16.41 -2.96 -0.30
C ALA A 288 16.63 -3.18 1.20
N ASP A 289 17.13 -2.17 1.89
CA ASP A 289 17.19 -2.10 3.36
C ASP A 289 16.47 -0.84 3.86
N PRO A 290 15.17 -0.94 4.22
CA PRO A 290 14.43 0.21 4.74
C PRO A 290 14.96 0.73 6.08
N ALA A 291 15.70 -0.08 6.83
CA ALA A 291 16.27 0.31 8.12
C ALA A 291 17.60 1.07 7.99
N ALA A 292 18.17 1.16 6.78
CA ALA A 292 19.40 1.91 6.56
C ALA A 292 19.24 3.38 6.97
N ALA A 293 20.25 3.91 7.69
CA ALA A 293 20.17 5.22 8.35
C ALA A 293 19.81 6.37 7.39
N ASP A 294 20.29 6.31 6.14
CA ASP A 294 20.08 7.39 5.17
C ASP A 294 18.77 7.25 4.36
N ASN A 295 18.11 6.09 4.46
CA ASN A 295 16.93 5.84 3.64
C ASN A 295 15.81 6.86 3.89
N TRP A 296 15.52 7.15 5.17
CA TRP A 296 14.41 8.00 5.55
C TRP A 296 14.70 9.51 5.43
N GLN A 297 15.94 9.91 5.24
CA GLN A 297 16.28 11.30 4.91
C GLN A 297 15.69 11.71 3.56
N ARG A 298 15.53 10.76 2.63
CA ARG A 298 14.87 10.96 1.33
C ARG A 298 13.39 11.32 1.46
N LEU A 299 12.71 10.89 2.53
CA LEU A 299 11.28 11.12 2.75
C LEU A 299 10.91 12.62 2.69
N LEU A 300 11.80 13.48 3.18
CA LEU A 300 11.58 14.93 3.26
C LEU A 300 12.15 15.71 2.07
N GLN A 301 12.77 15.02 1.13
CA GLN A 301 13.30 15.64 -0.08
C GLN A 301 12.20 15.85 -1.13
N PRO A 302 12.39 16.73 -2.11
CA PRO A 302 11.50 16.83 -3.26
C PRO A 302 11.29 15.46 -3.93
N ARG A 303 10.16 15.29 -4.63
CA ARG A 303 9.84 14.05 -5.36
C ARG A 303 11.02 13.54 -6.18
N ASP A 304 11.61 12.43 -5.79
CA ASP A 304 12.76 11.81 -6.44
C ASP A 304 12.39 11.16 -7.81
N TYR A 305 11.11 11.10 -8.13
CA TYR A 305 10.55 10.50 -9.34
C TYR A 305 9.89 11.52 -10.31
N SER A 306 10.04 12.82 -10.06
CA SER A 306 9.37 13.87 -10.86
C SER A 306 9.66 13.78 -12.36
N ALA A 307 10.89 13.41 -12.73
CA ALA A 307 11.28 13.24 -14.12
C ALA A 307 10.63 12.04 -14.83
N LEU A 308 10.01 11.13 -14.07
CA LEU A 308 9.34 9.95 -14.59
C LEU A 308 7.81 10.11 -14.67
N ILE A 309 7.29 11.25 -14.22
CA ILE A 309 5.86 11.57 -14.35
C ILE A 309 5.62 12.04 -15.79
N PRO A 310 4.64 11.45 -16.50
CA PRO A 310 4.27 11.93 -17.83
C PRO A 310 3.99 13.44 -17.83
N PRO A 311 4.32 14.18 -18.88
CA PRO A 311 4.15 15.63 -18.95
C PRO A 311 2.68 16.04 -19.13
N ALA A 312 1.85 15.82 -18.11
CA ALA A 312 0.51 16.41 -18.02
C ALA A 312 0.56 17.66 -17.13
N PRO A 313 -0.20 18.73 -17.43
CA PRO A 313 -0.20 19.91 -16.59
C PRO A 313 -0.68 19.56 -15.17
N ARG A 314 0.17 19.84 -14.18
CA ARG A 314 -0.16 19.68 -12.77
C ARG A 314 -1.29 20.63 -12.42
N GLN A 315 -2.44 20.13 -12.01
CA GLN A 315 -3.52 20.96 -11.49
C GLN A 315 -3.47 20.99 -9.97
N ALA A 316 -3.66 22.18 -9.42
CA ALA A 316 -3.79 22.33 -7.96
C ALA A 316 -4.99 21.50 -7.46
N GLN A 317 -4.74 20.67 -6.47
CA GLN A 317 -5.82 19.89 -5.85
C GLN A 317 -6.76 20.84 -5.09
N PRO A 318 -8.06 20.89 -5.40
CA PRO A 318 -8.99 21.65 -4.59
C PRO A 318 -9.09 21.00 -3.21
N ALA A 319 -8.86 21.78 -2.14
CA ALA A 319 -8.88 21.29 -0.76
C ALA A 319 -10.17 20.51 -0.43
N ALA A 320 -11.31 20.95 -0.99
CA ALA A 320 -12.59 20.27 -0.85
C ALA A 320 -12.64 18.86 -1.49
N ALA A 321 -11.86 18.59 -2.54
CA ALA A 321 -11.86 17.31 -3.21
C ALA A 321 -11.05 16.24 -2.46
N ILE A 322 -10.04 16.66 -1.71
CA ILE A 322 -9.25 15.78 -0.84
C ILE A 322 -10.16 15.18 0.25
N ALA A 323 -11.02 16.02 0.84
CA ALA A 323 -11.95 15.60 1.88
C ALA A 323 -13.09 14.71 1.39
N ALA A 324 -13.58 14.92 0.16
CA ALA A 324 -14.63 14.08 -0.40
C ALA A 324 -14.16 12.63 -0.65
N ALA A 325 -12.85 12.42 -0.85
CA ALA A 325 -12.28 11.09 -0.97
C ALA A 325 -12.22 10.37 0.38
N ASP A 326 -12.05 11.12 1.48
CA ASP A 326 -11.91 10.59 2.84
C ASP A 326 -13.25 10.50 3.60
N GLN A 327 -14.30 11.21 3.12
CA GLN A 327 -15.63 11.26 3.75
C GLN A 327 -16.58 10.12 3.33
N GLN A 328 -16.10 9.03 2.76
CA GLN A 328 -16.94 7.86 2.78
C GLN A 328 -17.10 7.42 4.24
N PRO A 329 -18.35 7.37 4.78
CA PRO A 329 -18.55 7.06 6.18
C PRO A 329 -17.89 5.73 6.52
N PRO A 330 -17.37 5.57 7.76
CA PRO A 330 -16.97 4.26 8.21
C PRO A 330 -18.19 3.35 7.99
N VAL A 331 -17.98 2.29 7.23
CA VAL A 331 -18.99 1.24 7.07
C VAL A 331 -19.21 0.71 8.47
N PRO A 332 -20.49 0.63 8.95
CA PRO A 332 -20.84 0.21 10.31
C PRO A 332 -20.29 -1.16 10.64
#